data_c0a5ac58c58cbe51c3627da15f1c255a
#
_entry.id   c0a5ac58c58cbe51c3627da15f1c255a
#
_cell.length_a   1.000
_cell.length_b   1.000
_cell.length_c   1.000
_cell.angle_alpha   90.00
_cell.angle_beta   90.00
_cell.angle_gamma   90.00
#
_symmetry.space_group_name_H-M   'P 1'
#
loop_
_entity.id
_entity.type
_entity.pdbx_description
1 polymer ?
#
loop_
_entity_poly.entity_id
_entity_poly.type
_entity_poly.pdbx_seq_one_letter_code
_entity_poly.pdbx_strand_id
1 'polypeptide(L)'
;MEQSKVIRKKDLTLLERMYIPEILKGMRITIGQIFKPKFTVQYPEDKFVPSASFRGRPVLVEENGTERCVACGLCSRVCPALAIEVQASETEENKERYPEKFEINMLRCILCGFCEEVCPEEAIIMSNEYELVFENQKDALFAKDKLLVPIEKVQARLDFLRSHR
;
A
#
# COMPACT_ATOMS: atom_id res chain seq x y z
N MET A 1 11.12 -7.36 28.47
CA MET A 1 10.42 -8.64 28.73
C MET A 1 9.16 -8.30 29.53
N GLU A 2 8.05 -8.16 28.85
CA GLU A 2 6.75 -7.80 29.45
C GLU A 2 6.13 -9.08 30.02
N GLN A 3 5.93 -9.09 31.35
CA GLN A 3 5.36 -10.23 32.05
C GLN A 3 3.91 -10.40 31.60
N SER A 4 3.60 -11.50 30.95
CA SER A 4 2.23 -11.89 30.62
C SER A 4 1.42 -11.98 31.93
N LYS A 5 0.45 -11.05 32.09
CA LYS A 5 -0.52 -11.11 33.21
C LYS A 5 -1.29 -12.39 33.11
N VAL A 6 -1.01 -13.33 34.03
CA VAL A 6 -1.82 -14.54 34.21
C VAL A 6 -3.20 -14.12 34.67
N ILE A 7 -4.20 -14.24 33.79
CA ILE A 7 -5.59 -13.98 34.13
C ILE A 7 -6.06 -15.13 35.04
N ARG A 8 -6.16 -14.90 36.35
CA ARG A 8 -6.78 -15.85 37.26
C ARG A 8 -8.27 -15.97 36.93
N LYS A 9 -8.72 -17.17 36.63
CA LYS A 9 -10.15 -17.46 36.53
C LYS A 9 -10.79 -17.18 37.87
N LYS A 10 -11.68 -16.18 37.92
CA LYS A 10 -12.50 -15.88 39.10
C LYS A 10 -13.66 -16.84 39.10
N ASP A 11 -13.93 -17.45 40.27
CA ASP A 11 -15.12 -18.29 40.42
C ASP A 11 -16.38 -17.43 40.25
N LEU A 12 -17.23 -17.84 39.33
CA LEU A 12 -18.46 -17.14 38.99
C LEU A 12 -19.50 -17.32 40.13
N THR A 13 -20.12 -16.22 40.55
CA THR A 13 -21.27 -16.26 41.45
C THR A 13 -22.49 -16.86 40.74
N LEU A 14 -23.49 -17.33 41.53
CA LEU A 14 -24.74 -17.90 40.97
C LEU A 14 -25.46 -16.96 40.02
N LEU A 15 -25.44 -15.63 40.28
CA LEU A 15 -26.00 -14.61 39.40
C LEU A 15 -25.21 -14.45 38.11
N GLU A 16 -23.88 -14.55 38.17
CA GLU A 16 -23.01 -14.51 36.97
C GLU A 16 -23.17 -15.76 36.10
N ARG A 17 -23.52 -16.91 36.70
CA ARG A 17 -23.85 -18.14 35.96
C ARG A 17 -25.18 -18.06 35.21
N MET A 18 -26.10 -17.18 35.61
CA MET A 18 -27.38 -16.98 34.89
C MET A 18 -27.22 -16.17 33.58
N TYR A 19 -26.02 -15.65 33.26
CA TYR A 19 -25.70 -14.87 32.05
C TYR A 19 -26.52 -13.59 31.83
N ILE A 20 -27.67 -13.43 32.49
CA ILE A 20 -28.57 -12.28 32.33
C ILE A 20 -27.89 -10.92 32.64
N PRO A 21 -27.16 -10.78 33.76
CA PRO A 21 -26.45 -9.54 34.08
C PRO A 21 -25.42 -9.16 33.04
N GLU A 22 -24.71 -10.12 32.47
CA GLU A 22 -23.69 -9.88 31.44
C GLU A 22 -24.32 -9.50 30.07
N ILE A 23 -25.47 -10.09 29.75
CA ILE A 23 -26.26 -9.69 28.56
C ILE A 23 -26.73 -8.24 28.68
N LEU A 24 -27.32 -7.88 29.86
CA LEU A 24 -27.76 -6.50 30.11
C LEU A 24 -26.61 -5.50 30.06
N LYS A 25 -25.43 -5.87 30.56
CA LYS A 25 -24.22 -5.08 30.48
C LYS A 25 -23.78 -4.84 29.01
N GLY A 26 -23.79 -5.91 28.22
CA GLY A 26 -23.51 -5.83 26.77
C GLY A 26 -24.53 -4.94 26.05
N MET A 27 -25.82 -5.10 26.31
CA MET A 27 -26.87 -4.26 25.74
C MET A 27 -26.71 -2.78 26.11
N ARG A 28 -26.35 -2.47 27.35
CA ARG A 28 -26.08 -1.11 27.81
C ARG A 28 -24.92 -0.46 27.02
N ILE A 29 -23.86 -1.22 26.74
CA ILE A 29 -22.72 -0.76 25.94
C ILE A 29 -23.16 -0.46 24.50
N THR A 30 -23.90 -1.37 23.88
CA THR A 30 -24.34 -1.21 22.49
C THR A 30 -25.33 -0.05 22.34
N ILE A 31 -26.29 0.12 23.26
CA ILE A 31 -27.20 1.27 23.28
C ILE A 31 -26.41 2.57 23.42
N GLY A 32 -25.39 2.61 24.26
CA GLY A 32 -24.52 3.78 24.41
C GLY A 32 -23.78 4.17 23.14
N GLN A 33 -23.52 3.24 22.22
CA GLN A 33 -22.88 3.56 20.93
C GLN A 33 -23.80 4.32 19.96
N ILE A 34 -25.15 4.16 20.10
CA ILE A 34 -26.12 4.86 19.25
C ILE A 34 -25.98 6.38 19.39
N PHE A 35 -25.64 6.85 20.59
CA PHE A 35 -25.53 8.29 20.90
C PHE A 35 -24.14 8.86 20.63
N LYS A 36 -23.18 8.04 20.17
CA LYS A 36 -21.84 8.52 19.83
C LYS A 36 -21.81 9.11 18.43
N PRO A 37 -20.95 10.11 18.17
CA PRO A 37 -20.75 10.62 16.83
C PRO A 37 -20.24 9.51 15.92
N LYS A 38 -20.76 9.45 14.69
CA LYS A 38 -20.34 8.50 13.67
C LYS A 38 -18.97 8.91 13.13
N PHE A 39 -18.06 7.96 12.98
CA PHE A 39 -16.72 8.14 12.41
C PHE A 39 -16.53 7.42 11.06
N THR A 40 -17.63 6.87 10.52
CA THR A 40 -17.61 6.17 9.24
C THR A 40 -17.44 7.15 8.08
N VAL A 41 -16.52 6.85 7.18
CA VAL A 41 -16.31 7.58 5.93
C VAL A 41 -17.49 7.29 4.99
N GLN A 42 -18.11 8.33 4.47
CA GLN A 42 -19.26 8.23 3.55
C GLN A 42 -18.76 8.18 2.11
N TYR A 43 -18.31 6.99 1.67
CA TYR A 43 -17.90 6.78 0.28
C TYR A 43 -19.16 6.79 -0.63
N PRO A 44 -19.17 7.47 -1.82
CA PRO A 44 -18.00 8.09 -2.48
C PRO A 44 -17.78 9.58 -2.16
N GLU A 45 -18.65 10.22 -1.36
CA GLU A 45 -18.58 11.66 -1.05
C GLU A 45 -17.29 11.98 -0.26
N ASP A 46 -17.00 11.15 0.76
CA ASP A 46 -15.79 11.23 1.55
C ASP A 46 -14.86 10.08 1.17
N LYS A 47 -13.62 10.39 0.81
CA LYS A 47 -12.59 9.39 0.50
C LYS A 47 -11.54 9.32 1.60
N PHE A 48 -11.08 8.09 1.86
CA PHE A 48 -9.95 7.88 2.75
C PHE A 48 -8.69 8.53 2.18
N VAL A 49 -8.03 9.38 2.96
CA VAL A 49 -6.74 9.98 2.61
C VAL A 49 -5.62 9.08 3.17
N PRO A 50 -4.87 8.38 2.30
CA PRO A 50 -3.81 7.48 2.74
C PRO A 50 -2.65 8.25 3.39
N SER A 51 -2.04 7.64 4.42
CA SER A 51 -0.81 8.15 5.02
C SER A 51 0.40 7.93 4.10
N ALA A 52 1.52 8.59 4.40
CA ALA A 52 2.77 8.40 3.64
C ALA A 52 3.32 6.96 3.71
N SER A 53 2.94 6.16 4.71
CA SER A 53 3.31 4.75 4.84
C SER A 53 2.43 3.80 4.01
N PHE A 54 1.36 4.30 3.38
CA PHE A 54 0.42 3.47 2.61
C PHE A 54 1.08 2.88 1.35
N ARG A 55 0.75 1.63 1.04
CA ARG A 55 1.23 0.93 -0.15
C ARG A 55 0.10 0.81 -1.17
N GLY A 56 -0.08 1.85 -1.99
CA GLY A 56 -0.99 1.82 -3.14
C GLY A 56 -0.33 1.22 -4.39
N ARG A 57 -0.78 1.60 -5.58
CA ARG A 57 -0.18 1.06 -6.80
C ARG A 57 1.27 1.51 -6.98
N PRO A 58 2.16 0.64 -7.50
CA PRO A 58 3.52 1.04 -7.86
C PRO A 58 3.50 2.03 -9.06
N VAL A 59 4.36 3.04 -8.99
CA VAL A 59 4.56 4.04 -10.03
C VAL A 59 6.03 4.23 -10.30
N LEU A 60 6.38 4.71 -11.50
CA LEU A 60 7.74 5.11 -11.87
C LEU A 60 7.90 6.63 -11.66
N VAL A 61 8.98 7.01 -11.02
CA VAL A 61 9.30 8.41 -10.77
C VAL A 61 9.91 9.04 -12.01
N GLU A 62 9.33 10.16 -12.41
CA GLU A 62 9.85 11.06 -13.44
C GLU A 62 10.45 12.30 -12.76
N GLU A 63 11.65 12.66 -13.16
CA GLU A 63 12.36 13.83 -12.68
C GLU A 63 12.88 14.65 -13.88
N ASN A 64 12.50 15.92 -13.96
CA ASN A 64 12.88 16.82 -15.05
C ASN A 64 12.57 16.30 -16.47
N GLY A 65 11.45 15.59 -16.64
CA GLY A 65 11.02 15.04 -17.94
C GLY A 65 11.72 13.73 -18.33
N THR A 66 12.51 13.14 -17.42
CA THR A 66 13.18 11.86 -17.64
C THR A 66 12.86 10.87 -16.52
N GLU A 67 12.70 9.59 -16.86
CA GLU A 67 12.54 8.56 -15.84
C GLU A 67 13.83 8.35 -15.03
N ARG A 68 13.72 8.13 -13.72
CA ARG A 68 14.85 7.79 -12.84
C ARG A 68 15.35 6.36 -13.03
N CYS A 69 14.52 5.50 -13.63
CA CYS A 69 14.81 4.09 -13.81
C CYS A 69 16.00 3.86 -14.74
N VAL A 70 16.94 3.01 -14.29
CA VAL A 70 18.12 2.57 -15.06
C VAL A 70 17.98 1.13 -15.56
N ALA A 71 16.77 0.58 -15.56
CA ALA A 71 16.45 -0.76 -16.06
C ALA A 71 17.34 -1.90 -15.49
N CYS A 72 17.74 -1.82 -14.24
CA CYS A 72 18.60 -2.83 -13.59
C CYS A 72 17.90 -4.19 -13.38
N GLY A 73 16.57 -4.27 -13.48
CA GLY A 73 15.76 -5.48 -13.36
C GLY A 73 15.63 -6.07 -11.97
N LEU A 74 16.12 -5.42 -10.91
CA LEU A 74 16.00 -5.92 -9.53
C LEU A 74 14.54 -6.03 -9.07
N CYS A 75 13.70 -5.05 -9.42
CA CYS A 75 12.28 -5.06 -9.09
C CYS A 75 11.52 -6.25 -9.70
N SER A 76 11.87 -6.64 -10.93
CA SER A 76 11.30 -7.83 -11.58
C SER A 76 11.72 -9.12 -10.88
N ARG A 77 12.99 -9.23 -10.46
CA ARG A 77 13.53 -10.43 -9.80
C ARG A 77 13.00 -10.62 -8.38
N VAL A 78 12.78 -9.53 -7.63
CA VAL A 78 12.27 -9.60 -6.26
C VAL A 78 10.76 -9.79 -6.19
N CYS A 79 10.04 -9.58 -7.30
CA CYS A 79 8.58 -9.64 -7.31
C CYS A 79 8.06 -11.07 -7.07
N PRO A 80 7.40 -11.37 -5.94
CA PRO A 80 6.92 -12.72 -5.65
C PRO A 80 5.79 -13.16 -6.57
N ALA A 81 5.03 -12.19 -7.11
CA ALA A 81 3.92 -12.43 -8.02
C ALA A 81 4.33 -12.46 -9.51
N LEU A 82 5.62 -12.22 -9.80
CA LEU A 82 6.13 -12.11 -11.18
C LEU A 82 5.28 -11.17 -12.04
N ALA A 83 4.91 -10.02 -11.44
CA ALA A 83 4.01 -9.04 -12.05
C ALA A 83 4.74 -7.98 -12.88
N ILE A 84 6.06 -7.88 -12.78
CA ILE A 84 6.87 -6.81 -13.38
C ILE A 84 7.73 -7.39 -14.51
N GLU A 85 7.64 -6.79 -15.69
CA GLU A 85 8.49 -7.07 -16.84
C GLU A 85 9.33 -5.83 -17.18
N VAL A 86 10.64 -6.00 -17.30
CA VAL A 86 11.58 -4.91 -17.61
C VAL A 86 12.48 -5.38 -18.74
N GLN A 87 12.55 -4.59 -19.80
CA GLN A 87 13.52 -4.76 -20.90
C GLN A 87 14.38 -3.50 -20.96
N ALA A 88 15.67 -3.68 -20.83
CA ALA A 88 16.65 -2.60 -20.89
C ALA A 88 17.09 -2.35 -22.33
N SER A 89 17.30 -1.08 -22.67
CA SER A 89 18.02 -0.66 -23.88
C SER A 89 19.17 0.26 -23.49
N GLU A 90 20.16 0.36 -24.35
CA GLU A 90 21.32 1.24 -24.17
C GLU A 90 21.05 2.59 -24.83
N THR A 91 21.59 3.66 -24.24
CA THR A 91 21.52 5.00 -24.80
C THR A 91 22.88 5.69 -24.64
N GLU A 92 23.21 6.57 -25.57
CA GLU A 92 24.42 7.40 -25.52
C GLU A 92 24.24 8.70 -24.71
N GLU A 93 23.01 8.93 -24.19
CA GLU A 93 22.69 10.10 -23.37
C GLU A 93 23.18 9.94 -21.92
N ASN A 94 22.72 10.79 -21.02
CA ASN A 94 23.17 10.91 -19.62
C ASN A 94 23.08 9.62 -18.77
N LYS A 95 22.50 8.55 -19.29
CA LYS A 95 22.37 7.24 -18.64
C LYS A 95 22.89 6.14 -19.56
N GLU A 96 23.64 5.19 -19.01
CA GLU A 96 24.09 4.02 -19.76
C GLU A 96 22.95 3.12 -20.24
N ARG A 97 21.84 3.09 -19.47
CA ARG A 97 20.68 2.24 -19.73
C ARG A 97 19.38 2.94 -19.35
N TYR A 98 18.32 2.60 -20.08
CA TYR A 98 16.96 3.04 -19.78
C TYR A 98 15.96 1.87 -20.00
N PRO A 99 14.76 1.90 -19.39
CA PRO A 99 13.74 0.89 -19.65
C PRO A 99 13.04 1.21 -20.99
N GLU A 100 13.39 0.46 -22.02
CA GLU A 100 12.65 0.49 -23.29
C GLU A 100 11.24 -0.01 -23.10
N LYS A 101 11.10 -1.16 -22.38
CA LYS A 101 9.82 -1.72 -21.96
C LYS A 101 9.79 -1.85 -20.44
N PHE A 102 8.76 -1.29 -19.83
CA PHE A 102 8.46 -1.48 -18.41
C PHE A 102 6.96 -1.69 -18.26
N GLU A 103 6.57 -2.86 -17.80
CA GLU A 103 5.16 -3.22 -17.63
C GLU A 103 4.92 -3.83 -16.26
N ILE A 104 3.78 -3.47 -15.67
CA ILE A 104 3.29 -4.09 -14.43
C ILE A 104 1.88 -4.64 -14.68
N ASN A 105 1.70 -5.92 -14.44
CA ASN A 105 0.39 -6.54 -14.45
C ASN A 105 -0.29 -6.33 -13.09
N MET A 106 -1.23 -5.39 -13.02
CA MET A 106 -1.91 -5.01 -11.78
C MET A 106 -2.86 -6.09 -11.25
N LEU A 107 -3.31 -7.04 -12.10
CA LEU A 107 -4.10 -8.18 -11.63
C LEU A 107 -3.26 -9.23 -10.90
N ARG A 108 -1.96 -9.26 -11.14
CA ARG A 108 -1.02 -10.15 -10.44
C ARG A 108 -0.33 -9.46 -9.25
N CYS A 109 -0.24 -8.14 -9.29
CA CYS A 109 0.45 -7.36 -8.27
C CYS A 109 -0.28 -7.47 -6.92
N ILE A 110 0.44 -7.85 -5.87
CA ILE A 110 -0.08 -7.97 -4.49
C ILE A 110 0.22 -6.74 -3.63
N LEU A 111 0.74 -5.67 -4.22
CA LEU A 111 1.04 -4.40 -3.55
C LEU A 111 1.98 -4.53 -2.34
N CYS A 112 2.90 -5.50 -2.35
CA CYS A 112 3.79 -5.80 -1.23
C CYS A 112 4.88 -4.75 -0.99
N GLY A 113 5.28 -3.97 -2.02
CA GLY A 113 6.29 -2.92 -1.93
C GLY A 113 7.75 -3.40 -2.04
N PHE A 114 8.03 -4.70 -2.24
CA PHE A 114 9.42 -5.19 -2.38
C PHE A 114 10.17 -4.56 -3.55
N CYS A 115 9.46 -4.21 -4.63
CA CYS A 115 10.05 -3.49 -5.75
C CYS A 115 10.57 -2.09 -5.37
N GLU A 116 9.87 -1.39 -4.47
CA GLU A 116 10.28 -0.11 -3.90
C GLU A 116 11.49 -0.25 -2.97
N GLU A 117 11.48 -1.28 -2.12
CA GLU A 117 12.54 -1.53 -1.14
C GLU A 117 13.87 -1.90 -1.80
N VAL A 118 13.84 -2.66 -2.91
CA VAL A 118 15.04 -3.13 -3.60
C VAL A 118 15.63 -2.11 -4.57
N CYS A 119 14.87 -1.07 -4.94
CA CYS A 119 15.30 -0.11 -5.96
C CYS A 119 16.40 0.83 -5.43
N PRO A 120 17.63 0.79 -5.98
CA PRO A 120 18.71 1.68 -5.54
C PRO A 120 18.50 3.12 -5.98
N GLU A 121 17.83 3.33 -7.13
CA GLU A 121 17.59 4.64 -7.73
C GLU A 121 16.31 5.31 -7.20
N GLU A 122 15.57 4.65 -6.28
CA GLU A 122 14.25 5.14 -5.84
C GLU A 122 13.34 5.48 -7.03
N ALA A 123 13.45 4.70 -8.10
CA ALA A 123 12.75 4.93 -9.36
C ALA A 123 11.36 4.32 -9.40
N ILE A 124 11.10 3.28 -8.61
CA ILE A 124 9.78 2.68 -8.43
C ILE A 124 9.33 2.89 -6.99
N ILE A 125 8.16 3.48 -6.81
CA ILE A 125 7.62 3.92 -5.51
C ILE A 125 6.16 3.49 -5.42
N MET A 126 5.71 3.18 -4.19
CA MET A 126 4.30 2.92 -3.93
C MET A 126 3.54 4.24 -3.78
N SER A 127 2.53 4.46 -4.61
CA SER A 127 1.72 5.67 -4.58
C SER A 127 0.60 5.60 -3.52
N ASN A 128 -0.16 6.67 -3.41
CA ASN A 128 -1.36 6.72 -2.56
C ASN A 128 -2.63 6.29 -3.32
N GLU A 129 -2.50 5.86 -4.57
CA GLU A 129 -3.64 5.43 -5.38
C GLU A 129 -4.04 4.00 -5.02
N TYR A 130 -5.30 3.83 -4.63
CA TYR A 130 -5.88 2.54 -4.24
C TYR A 130 -7.14 2.19 -5.03
N GLU A 131 -7.73 3.16 -5.74
CA GLU A 131 -8.92 2.92 -6.56
C GLU A 131 -8.49 2.35 -7.92
N LEU A 132 -8.36 1.02 -7.99
CA LEU A 132 -7.95 0.31 -9.20
C LEU A 132 -9.15 -0.51 -9.70
N VAL A 133 -9.81 -0.02 -10.74
CA VAL A 133 -10.95 -0.70 -11.38
C VAL A 133 -10.62 -0.91 -12.86
N PHE A 134 -10.78 -2.12 -13.34
CA PHE A 134 -10.52 -2.49 -14.72
C PHE A 134 -11.72 -3.23 -15.32
N GLU A 135 -12.15 -2.84 -16.50
CA GLU A 135 -13.21 -3.54 -17.24
C GLU A 135 -12.65 -4.76 -17.98
N ASN A 136 -11.41 -4.65 -18.49
CA ASN A 136 -10.76 -5.69 -19.25
C ASN A 136 -9.36 -6.01 -18.66
N GLN A 137 -8.92 -7.24 -18.86
CA GLN A 137 -7.59 -7.68 -18.44
C GLN A 137 -6.45 -6.84 -19.05
N LYS A 138 -6.64 -6.34 -20.29
CA LYS A 138 -5.64 -5.53 -20.98
C LYS A 138 -5.45 -4.17 -20.31
N ASP A 139 -6.50 -3.61 -19.72
CA ASP A 139 -6.46 -2.30 -19.05
C ASP A 139 -5.68 -2.36 -17.73
N ALA A 140 -5.58 -3.55 -17.16
CA ALA A 140 -4.79 -3.81 -15.95
C ALA A 140 -3.29 -4.01 -16.23
N LEU A 141 -2.87 -4.05 -17.50
CA LEU A 141 -1.47 -4.06 -17.88
C LEU A 141 -1.00 -2.60 -18.00
N PHE A 142 -0.20 -2.18 -17.02
CA PHE A 142 0.30 -0.81 -16.99
C PHE A 142 1.67 -0.75 -17.65
N ALA A 143 1.71 -0.15 -18.84
CA ALA A 143 2.93 0.19 -19.54
C ALA A 143 3.61 1.42 -18.92
N LYS A 144 4.83 1.70 -19.33
CA LYS A 144 5.68 2.80 -18.84
C LYS A 144 4.93 4.14 -18.78
N ASP A 145 4.17 4.49 -19.82
CA ASP A 145 3.44 5.75 -19.92
C ASP A 145 2.38 5.94 -18.80
N LYS A 146 1.72 4.86 -18.42
CA LYS A 146 0.72 4.87 -17.33
C LYS A 146 1.37 4.83 -15.94
N LEU A 147 2.63 4.43 -15.87
CA LEU A 147 3.36 4.30 -14.61
C LEU A 147 4.14 5.57 -14.25
N LEU A 148 4.54 6.38 -15.22
CA LEU A 148 5.31 7.60 -15.00
C LEU A 148 4.49 8.63 -14.23
N VAL A 149 5.07 9.12 -13.14
CA VAL A 149 4.47 10.13 -12.26
C VAL A 149 5.55 11.12 -11.85
N PRO A 150 5.28 12.43 -11.93
CA PRO A 150 6.20 13.47 -11.48
C PRO A 150 6.56 13.28 -10.00
N ILE A 151 7.82 13.56 -9.65
CA ILE A 151 8.38 13.37 -8.31
C ILE A 151 7.59 14.10 -7.23
N GLU A 152 6.99 15.26 -7.55
CA GLU A 152 6.24 16.07 -6.59
C GLU A 152 5.04 15.30 -5.99
N LYS A 153 4.42 14.42 -6.77
CA LYS A 153 3.26 13.62 -6.30
C LYS A 153 3.63 12.52 -5.33
N VAL A 154 4.88 12.07 -5.35
CA VAL A 154 5.38 10.97 -4.51
C VAL A 154 6.41 11.43 -3.48
N GLN A 155 6.67 12.73 -3.38
CA GLN A 155 7.68 13.30 -2.49
C GLN A 155 7.46 12.89 -1.03
N ALA A 156 6.23 12.97 -0.53
CA ALA A 156 5.91 12.59 0.86
C ALA A 156 6.26 11.11 1.15
N ARG A 157 6.11 10.23 0.17
CA ARG A 157 6.51 8.82 0.28
C ARG A 157 8.03 8.67 0.28
N LEU A 158 8.73 9.39 -0.58
CA LEU A 158 10.19 9.40 -0.63
C LEU A 158 10.80 9.87 0.69
N ASP A 159 10.28 10.96 1.25
CA ASP A 159 10.73 11.49 2.53
C ASP A 159 10.48 10.50 3.68
N PHE A 160 9.33 9.83 3.67
CA PHE A 160 9.02 8.76 4.61
C PHE A 160 10.03 7.61 4.51
N LEU A 161 10.35 7.13 3.30
CA LEU A 161 11.31 6.04 3.11
C LEU A 161 12.71 6.43 3.57
N ARG A 162 13.18 7.63 3.24
CA ARG A 162 14.50 8.15 3.63
C ARG A 162 14.64 8.32 5.13
N SER A 163 13.54 8.64 5.82
CA SER A 163 13.55 8.77 7.29
C SER A 163 13.52 7.43 8.03
N HIS A 164 13.22 6.31 7.35
CA HIS A 164 13.08 4.97 7.95
C HIS A 164 14.09 3.93 7.40
N ARG A 165 15.01 4.35 6.54
CA ARG A 165 16.16 3.55 6.06
C ARG A 165 17.41 3.69 6.98
#